data_82792e6658e7230880c5347a60ce3e8d
#
_entry.id   82792e6658e7230880c5347a60ce3e8d
#
_cell.length_a   1.000
_cell.length_b   1.000
_cell.length_c   1.000
_cell.angle_alpha   90.00
_cell.angle_beta   90.00
_cell.angle_gamma   90.00
#
_symmetry.space_group_name_H-M   'P 1'
#
loop_
_entity.id
_entity.type
_entity.pdbx_description
1 polymer ?
#
loop_
_entity_poly.entity_id
_entity_poly.type
_entity_poly.pdbx_seq_one_letter_code
_entity_poly.pdbx_strand_id
1 'polypeptide(L)'
;MKKIFVTFLFLIICFFNKTYADGEYTFSAGVSINDVPKTLYGTWRVVAKLEDSNSYGTFKPQSADVWTLSRVGDVVKLNNPFTGANAEIQLKAVEGNLVIFTKKAPYDNKMLTDTVSIRIDKNNFKGINTLSLESFSLVDGHLLKTETARYLITGEKIAGESIVE
;
A
#
# COMPACT_ATOMS: atom_id res chain seq x y z
N MET A 1 10.51 12.63 70.41
CA MET A 1 11.16 12.65 69.10
C MET A 1 10.91 11.32 68.35
N LYS A 2 9.68 11.06 67.85
CA LYS A 2 9.36 9.85 67.08
C LYS A 2 8.11 10.04 66.19
N LYS A 3 7.96 11.17 65.51
CA LYS A 3 6.79 11.40 64.60
C LYS A 3 7.11 11.97 63.23
N ILE A 4 8.36 11.96 62.76
CA ILE A 4 8.76 12.58 61.50
C ILE A 4 9.11 11.55 60.44
N PHE A 5 9.11 10.26 60.73
CA PHE A 5 9.62 9.24 59.80
C PHE A 5 8.55 8.52 58.94
N VAL A 6 7.29 8.78 59.19
CA VAL A 6 6.20 8.08 58.48
C VAL A 6 5.69 8.84 57.24
N THR A 7 5.94 10.13 57.15
CA THR A 7 5.40 10.98 56.07
C THR A 7 6.26 10.96 54.77
N PHE A 8 7.48 10.44 54.84
CA PHE A 8 8.39 10.43 53.68
C PHE A 8 8.30 9.17 52.83
N LEU A 9 7.67 8.13 53.32
CA LEU A 9 7.55 6.87 52.59
C LEU A 9 6.38 6.81 51.62
N PHE A 10 5.42 7.76 51.75
CA PHE A 10 4.24 7.77 50.90
C PHE A 10 4.43 8.56 49.60
N LEU A 11 5.54 9.30 49.48
CA LEU A 11 5.78 10.18 48.29
C LEU A 11 6.60 9.51 47.22
N ILE A 12 7.10 8.28 47.44
CA ILE A 12 7.94 7.56 46.45
C ILE A 12 7.15 6.59 45.59
N ILE A 13 5.90 6.29 45.94
CA ILE A 13 5.10 5.27 45.23
C ILE A 13 4.33 5.90 44.03
N CYS A 14 4.29 7.23 43.89
CA CYS A 14 3.55 7.87 42.79
C CYS A 14 4.34 8.10 41.50
N PHE A 15 5.58 7.68 41.39
CA PHE A 15 6.40 7.96 40.20
C PHE A 15 6.69 6.77 39.28
N PHE A 16 6.06 5.61 39.48
CA PHE A 16 6.26 4.44 38.61
C PHE A 16 5.00 3.95 37.90
N ASN A 17 4.05 4.82 37.62
CA ASN A 17 3.09 4.53 36.57
C ASN A 17 3.67 5.00 35.24
N LYS A 18 4.54 4.19 34.62
CA LYS A 18 4.72 4.22 33.19
C LYS A 18 3.38 3.75 32.60
N THR A 19 2.52 4.67 32.31
CA THR A 19 1.50 4.47 31.28
C THR A 19 2.24 4.16 30.01
N TYR A 20 2.27 2.89 29.63
CA TYR A 20 2.47 2.52 28.24
C TYR A 20 1.30 3.17 27.51
N ALA A 21 1.58 4.26 26.82
CA ALA A 21 0.67 4.76 25.83
C ALA A 21 0.60 3.67 24.78
N ASP A 22 -0.49 2.92 24.80
CA ASP A 22 -0.89 2.06 23.70
C ASP A 22 -0.84 2.86 22.41
N GLY A 23 -0.35 2.18 21.38
CA GLY A 23 -0.01 2.68 20.08
C GLY A 23 -0.88 3.82 19.60
N GLU A 24 -0.22 4.82 19.13
CA GLU A 24 -0.77 5.93 18.38
C GLU A 24 -1.67 5.35 17.27
N TYR A 25 -2.97 5.27 17.52
CA TYR A 25 -3.95 5.14 16.47
C TYR A 25 -3.92 6.45 15.70
N THR A 26 -3.00 6.55 14.75
CA THR A 26 -3.12 7.55 13.71
C THR A 26 -4.39 7.18 12.93
N PHE A 27 -5.48 7.86 13.24
CA PHE A 27 -6.59 7.97 12.30
C PHE A 27 -6.00 8.66 11.07
N SER A 28 -5.59 7.89 10.08
CA SER A 28 -5.44 8.44 8.75
C SER A 28 -6.85 8.86 8.35
N ALA A 29 -7.10 10.17 8.30
CA ALA A 29 -8.30 10.72 7.71
C ALA A 29 -8.46 10.00 6.35
N GLY A 30 -9.57 9.30 6.16
CA GLY A 30 -9.78 8.48 4.96
C GLY A 30 -9.56 9.36 3.74
N VAL A 31 -8.72 8.89 2.81
CA VAL A 31 -8.49 9.59 1.55
C VAL A 31 -9.82 9.67 0.82
N SER A 32 -10.26 10.89 0.53
CA SER A 32 -11.49 11.09 -0.25
C SER A 32 -11.25 10.66 -1.69
N ILE A 33 -12.17 9.91 -2.27
CA ILE A 33 -12.15 9.58 -3.70
C ILE A 33 -12.15 10.83 -4.59
N ASN A 34 -12.68 11.96 -4.08
CA ASN A 34 -12.72 13.23 -4.79
C ASN A 34 -11.36 13.93 -4.87
N ASP A 35 -10.41 13.54 -4.03
CA ASP A 35 -9.03 14.05 -4.07
C ASP A 35 -8.20 13.37 -5.17
N VAL A 36 -8.69 12.25 -5.71
CA VAL A 36 -8.00 11.50 -6.77
C VAL A 36 -7.98 12.33 -8.05
N PRO A 37 -6.79 12.60 -8.62
CA PRO A 37 -6.69 13.37 -9.85
C PRO A 37 -7.38 12.62 -10.99
N LYS A 38 -8.22 13.31 -11.76
CA LYS A 38 -8.94 12.73 -12.92
C LYS A 38 -7.99 12.08 -13.92
N THR A 39 -6.77 12.61 -14.01
CA THR A 39 -5.71 12.06 -14.86
C THR A 39 -5.29 10.64 -14.48
N LEU A 40 -5.60 10.15 -13.28
CA LEU A 40 -5.36 8.76 -12.90
C LEU A 40 -6.20 7.79 -13.73
N TYR A 41 -7.45 8.19 -14.03
CA TYR A 41 -8.41 7.32 -14.72
C TYR A 41 -8.08 7.18 -16.20
N GLY A 42 -8.23 5.96 -16.71
CA GLY A 42 -7.93 5.58 -18.09
C GLY A 42 -7.09 4.32 -18.16
N THR A 43 -6.61 4.01 -19.35
CA THR A 43 -5.82 2.82 -19.64
C THR A 43 -4.34 3.19 -19.79
N TRP A 44 -3.50 2.47 -19.09
CA TRP A 44 -2.08 2.71 -18.99
C TRP A 44 -1.29 1.48 -19.44
N ARG A 45 -0.29 1.68 -20.29
CA ARG A 45 0.78 0.71 -20.50
C ARG A 45 1.81 0.89 -19.41
N VAL A 46 2.04 -0.12 -18.61
CA VAL A 46 2.92 -0.09 -17.43
C VAL A 46 4.11 -1.00 -17.65
N VAL A 47 5.29 -0.50 -17.39
CA VAL A 47 6.54 -1.28 -17.38
C VAL A 47 7.10 -1.26 -15.97
N ALA A 48 7.41 -2.43 -15.42
CA ALA A 48 8.03 -2.61 -14.12
C ALA A 48 9.39 -3.25 -14.28
N LYS A 49 10.41 -2.67 -13.64
CA LYS A 49 11.78 -3.18 -13.60
C LYS A 49 12.16 -3.45 -12.15
N LEU A 50 12.55 -4.69 -11.85
CA LEU A 50 12.96 -5.10 -10.51
C LEU A 50 14.18 -4.29 -10.07
N GLU A 51 14.09 -3.65 -8.92
CA GLU A 51 15.17 -2.91 -8.27
C GLU A 51 15.81 -3.76 -7.18
N ASP A 52 14.97 -4.41 -6.35
CA ASP A 52 15.41 -5.23 -5.24
C ASP A 52 14.41 -6.36 -4.93
N SER A 53 14.90 -7.48 -4.39
CA SER A 53 14.06 -8.59 -3.92
C SER A 53 14.83 -9.50 -2.96
N ASN A 54 14.13 -10.03 -1.97
CA ASN A 54 14.64 -11.13 -1.16
C ASN A 54 14.40 -12.52 -1.79
N SER A 55 13.75 -12.58 -2.98
CA SER A 55 13.42 -13.83 -3.68
C SER A 55 13.40 -13.66 -5.20
N TYR A 56 14.58 -13.60 -5.81
CA TYR A 56 14.75 -13.40 -7.26
C TYR A 56 14.19 -14.56 -8.11
N GLY A 57 13.98 -15.74 -7.53
CA GLY A 57 13.33 -16.86 -8.23
C GLY A 57 11.81 -16.73 -8.33
N THR A 58 11.19 -15.96 -7.42
CA THR A 58 9.74 -15.75 -7.38
C THR A 58 9.31 -14.57 -8.26
N PHE A 59 10.10 -13.51 -8.27
CA PHE A 59 9.76 -12.27 -8.94
C PHE A 59 10.55 -12.07 -10.24
N LYS A 60 9.84 -11.72 -11.31
CA LYS A 60 10.46 -11.49 -12.63
C LYS A 60 11.30 -10.21 -12.63
N PRO A 61 12.45 -10.18 -13.31
CA PRO A 61 13.30 -9.00 -13.37
C PRO A 61 12.65 -7.82 -14.10
N GLN A 62 11.71 -8.11 -15.00
CA GLN A 62 10.94 -7.10 -15.74
C GLN A 62 9.57 -7.64 -16.11
N SER A 63 8.57 -6.77 -16.11
CA SER A 63 7.24 -7.06 -16.63
C SER A 63 6.67 -5.85 -17.37
N ALA A 64 5.78 -6.13 -18.32
CA ALA A 64 4.93 -5.15 -18.95
C ALA A 64 3.47 -5.57 -18.74
N ASP A 65 2.61 -4.60 -18.47
CA ASP A 65 1.22 -4.85 -18.14
C ASP A 65 0.33 -3.70 -18.66
N VAL A 66 -0.98 -3.93 -18.69
CA VAL A 66 -1.96 -2.88 -19.01
C VAL A 66 -2.91 -2.73 -17.83
N TRP A 67 -2.98 -1.53 -17.31
CA TRP A 67 -3.87 -1.16 -16.23
C TRP A 67 -4.99 -0.26 -16.73
N THR A 68 -6.23 -0.66 -16.52
CA THR A 68 -7.37 0.22 -16.71
C THR A 68 -7.89 0.64 -15.33
N LEU A 69 -7.68 1.91 -15.00
CA LEU A 69 -8.14 2.52 -13.77
C LEU A 69 -9.44 3.26 -14.02
N SER A 70 -10.47 2.92 -13.25
CA SER A 70 -11.81 3.53 -13.38
C SER A 70 -12.42 3.79 -12.01
N ARG A 71 -13.29 4.79 -11.93
CA ARG A 71 -14.10 5.08 -10.75
C ARG A 71 -15.50 4.49 -10.91
N VAL A 72 -15.97 3.77 -9.90
CA VAL A 72 -17.35 3.27 -9.83
C VAL A 72 -17.90 3.66 -8.46
N GLY A 73 -18.73 4.70 -8.39
CA GLY A 73 -19.18 5.27 -7.12
C GLY A 73 -18.00 5.81 -6.30
N ASP A 74 -17.81 5.27 -5.11
CA ASP A 74 -16.74 5.65 -4.18
C ASP A 74 -15.55 4.69 -4.20
N VAL A 75 -15.45 3.85 -5.23
CA VAL A 75 -14.40 2.85 -5.37
C VAL A 75 -13.58 3.10 -6.64
N VAL A 76 -12.26 2.94 -6.54
CA VAL A 76 -11.39 2.86 -7.70
C VAL A 76 -11.14 1.40 -8.02
N LYS A 77 -11.39 1.03 -9.28
CA LYS A 77 -11.15 -0.32 -9.81
C LYS A 77 -9.93 -0.31 -10.73
N LEU A 78 -9.11 -1.34 -10.59
CA LEU A 78 -8.00 -1.63 -11.50
C LEU A 78 -8.31 -2.92 -12.24
N ASN A 79 -8.46 -2.83 -13.53
CA ASN A 79 -8.66 -3.98 -14.42
C ASN A 79 -7.44 -4.19 -15.30
N ASN A 80 -7.11 -5.45 -15.54
CA ASN A 80 -6.15 -5.82 -16.56
C ASN A 80 -6.90 -6.52 -17.70
N PRO A 81 -7.02 -5.88 -18.88
CA PRO A 81 -7.80 -6.42 -19.99
C PRO A 81 -7.21 -7.68 -20.60
N PHE A 82 -5.92 -7.96 -20.40
CA PHE A 82 -5.26 -9.15 -20.94
C PHE A 82 -5.37 -10.37 -20.05
N THR A 83 -5.30 -10.17 -18.74
CA THR A 83 -5.37 -11.27 -17.77
C THR A 83 -6.79 -11.48 -17.22
N GLY A 84 -7.69 -10.52 -17.46
CA GLY A 84 -9.01 -10.48 -16.83
C GLY A 84 -8.99 -10.18 -15.34
N ALA A 85 -7.82 -9.89 -14.77
CA ALA A 85 -7.71 -9.54 -13.35
C ALA A 85 -8.46 -8.25 -13.06
N ASN A 86 -9.28 -8.28 -12.01
CA ASN A 86 -10.07 -7.16 -11.54
C ASN A 86 -9.86 -7.02 -10.03
N ALA A 87 -9.49 -5.85 -9.57
CA ALA A 87 -9.27 -5.56 -8.17
C ALA A 87 -9.80 -4.19 -7.79
N GLU A 88 -10.42 -4.10 -6.63
CA GLU A 88 -10.65 -2.83 -5.96
C GLU A 88 -9.36 -2.39 -5.29
N ILE A 89 -8.98 -1.14 -5.50
CA ILE A 89 -7.79 -0.58 -4.86
C ILE A 89 -8.18 0.23 -3.63
N GLN A 90 -7.39 0.12 -2.59
CA GLN A 90 -7.50 0.95 -1.39
C GLN A 90 -6.56 2.13 -1.51
N LEU A 91 -7.10 3.33 -1.60
CA LEU A 91 -6.31 4.55 -1.56
C LEU A 91 -5.70 4.71 -0.16
N LYS A 92 -4.41 4.99 -0.11
CA LYS A 92 -3.66 5.23 1.13
C LYS A 92 -3.30 6.69 1.31
N ALA A 93 -2.94 7.36 0.23
CA ALA A 93 -2.67 8.79 0.22
C ALA A 93 -2.90 9.38 -1.19
N VAL A 94 -3.30 10.63 -1.23
CA VAL A 94 -3.36 11.46 -2.43
C VAL A 94 -2.84 12.85 -2.06
N GLU A 95 -1.78 13.30 -2.72
CA GLU A 95 -1.15 14.60 -2.50
C GLU A 95 -0.85 15.23 -3.86
N GLY A 96 -1.78 16.03 -4.36
CA GLY A 96 -1.70 16.58 -5.70
C GLY A 96 -1.66 15.49 -6.78
N ASN A 97 -0.51 15.34 -7.44
CA ASN A 97 -0.31 14.32 -8.47
C ASN A 97 0.32 13.00 -7.95
N LEU A 98 0.64 12.93 -6.66
CA LEU A 98 1.07 11.71 -5.99
C LEU A 98 -0.14 10.90 -5.56
N VAL A 99 -0.19 9.64 -5.96
CA VAL A 99 -1.23 8.68 -5.54
C VAL A 99 -0.57 7.42 -5.00
N ILE A 100 -0.98 7.03 -3.79
CA ILE A 100 -0.54 5.79 -3.15
C ILE A 100 -1.76 4.91 -2.93
N PHE A 101 -1.70 3.69 -3.40
CA PHE A 101 -2.76 2.71 -3.22
C PHE A 101 -2.23 1.31 -3.00
N THR A 102 -3.08 0.46 -2.44
CA THR A 102 -2.81 -0.96 -2.25
C THR A 102 -3.93 -1.79 -2.83
N LYS A 103 -3.57 -3.00 -3.27
CA LYS A 103 -4.52 -4.08 -3.53
C LYS A 103 -4.02 -5.35 -2.86
N LYS A 104 -4.95 -6.22 -2.46
CA LYS A 104 -4.67 -7.52 -1.91
C LYS A 104 -5.33 -8.57 -2.78
N ALA A 105 -4.62 -9.65 -3.06
CA ALA A 105 -5.12 -10.78 -3.82
C ALA A 105 -4.78 -12.08 -3.08
N PRO A 106 -5.80 -12.85 -2.64
CA PRO A 106 -5.56 -14.20 -2.15
C PRO A 106 -5.17 -15.11 -3.31
N TYR A 107 -4.24 -16.01 -3.06
CA TYR A 107 -3.78 -17.01 -4.02
C TYR A 107 -3.44 -18.30 -3.30
N ASP A 108 -4.35 -19.26 -3.29
CA ASP A 108 -4.27 -20.48 -2.49
C ASP A 108 -4.03 -20.18 -1.00
N ASN A 109 -2.94 -20.71 -0.44
CA ASN A 109 -2.51 -20.42 0.93
C ASN A 109 -1.56 -19.21 1.01
N LYS A 110 -1.64 -18.29 0.04
CA LYS A 110 -0.81 -17.10 -0.03
C LYS A 110 -1.66 -15.84 -0.09
N MET A 111 -1.09 -14.74 0.35
CA MET A 111 -1.65 -13.41 0.22
C MET A 111 -0.63 -12.51 -0.47
N LEU A 112 -0.98 -12.01 -1.64
CA LEU A 112 -0.20 -10.99 -2.33
C LEU A 112 -0.73 -9.61 -1.93
N THR A 113 0.11 -8.80 -1.31
CA THR A 113 -0.13 -7.38 -1.11
C THR A 113 0.72 -6.59 -2.10
N ASP A 114 0.07 -5.75 -2.88
CA ASP A 114 0.68 -4.91 -3.89
C ASP A 114 0.48 -3.45 -3.50
N THR A 115 1.55 -2.73 -3.24
CA THR A 115 1.54 -1.31 -2.87
C THR A 115 2.19 -0.49 -3.96
N VAL A 116 1.43 0.43 -4.52
CA VAL A 116 1.84 1.29 -5.62
C VAL A 116 1.89 2.74 -5.15
N SER A 117 3.01 3.40 -5.42
CA SER A 117 3.21 4.84 -5.21
C SER A 117 3.63 5.45 -6.53
N ILE A 118 2.77 6.27 -7.13
CA ILE A 118 3.00 6.88 -8.45
C ILE A 118 2.83 8.40 -8.40
N ARG A 119 3.66 9.08 -9.18
CA ARG A 119 3.51 10.49 -9.47
C ARG A 119 3.12 10.66 -10.93
N ILE A 120 1.97 11.26 -11.16
CA ILE A 120 1.36 11.44 -12.48
C ILE A 120 1.81 12.77 -13.07
N ASP A 121 2.23 12.75 -14.33
CA ASP A 121 2.53 13.93 -15.12
C ASP A 121 1.88 13.78 -16.48
N LYS A 122 0.73 14.46 -16.65
CA LYS A 122 -0.12 14.38 -17.86
C LYS A 122 -0.46 12.93 -18.23
N ASN A 123 0.10 12.45 -19.33
CA ASN A 123 -0.10 11.11 -19.89
C ASN A 123 0.99 10.10 -19.45
N ASN A 124 1.80 10.44 -18.48
CA ASN A 124 2.85 9.57 -17.97
C ASN A 124 2.77 9.49 -16.45
N PHE A 125 3.29 8.41 -15.90
CA PHE A 125 3.63 8.36 -14.49
C PHE A 125 4.97 7.64 -14.27
N LYS A 126 5.58 7.92 -13.13
CA LYS A 126 6.73 7.18 -12.59
C LYS A 126 6.45 6.86 -11.13
N GLY A 127 7.02 5.77 -10.66
CA GLY A 127 6.82 5.41 -9.27
C GLY A 127 7.48 4.11 -8.87
N ILE A 128 7.01 3.63 -7.73
CA ILE A 128 7.50 2.42 -7.09
C ILE A 128 6.30 1.49 -6.89
N ASN A 129 6.53 0.22 -7.15
CA ASN A 129 5.61 -0.85 -6.81
C ASN A 129 6.33 -1.82 -5.87
N THR A 130 5.76 -2.05 -4.71
CA THR A 130 6.28 -3.00 -3.72
C THR A 130 5.31 -4.16 -3.60
N LEU A 131 5.80 -5.37 -3.83
CA LEU A 131 5.08 -6.62 -3.68
C LEU A 131 5.50 -7.30 -2.37
N SER A 132 4.54 -7.81 -1.63
CA SER A 132 4.74 -8.69 -0.48
C SER A 132 3.88 -9.94 -0.66
N LEU A 133 4.52 -11.09 -0.82
CA LEU A 133 3.88 -12.39 -0.93
C LEU A 133 4.07 -13.16 0.38
N GLU A 134 3.01 -13.28 1.14
CA GLU A 134 2.95 -14.04 2.38
C GLU A 134 2.42 -15.44 2.11
N SER A 135 3.11 -16.47 2.62
CA SER A 135 2.69 -17.87 2.51
C SER A 135 2.33 -18.40 3.89
N PHE A 136 1.20 -19.09 3.99
CA PHE A 136 0.65 -19.57 5.24
C PHE A 136 0.60 -21.10 5.30
N SER A 137 0.68 -21.64 6.50
CA SER A 137 0.49 -23.08 6.76
C SER A 137 -0.95 -23.47 6.46
N LEU A 138 -1.13 -24.56 5.74
CA LEU A 138 -2.45 -25.15 5.48
C LEU A 138 -3.06 -25.84 6.71
N VAL A 139 -2.26 -26.12 7.75
CA VAL A 139 -2.70 -26.84 8.94
C VAL A 139 -3.32 -25.92 9.98
N ASP A 140 -2.67 -24.80 10.23
CA ASP A 140 -2.99 -23.90 11.36
C ASP A 140 -2.98 -22.40 10.97
N GLY A 141 -2.72 -22.09 9.70
CA GLY A 141 -2.78 -20.73 9.18
C GLY A 141 -1.65 -19.81 9.63
N HIS A 142 -0.61 -20.32 10.32
CA HIS A 142 0.50 -19.44 10.69
C HIS A 142 1.34 -19.02 9.47
N LEU A 143 1.97 -17.85 9.56
CA LEU A 143 2.84 -17.32 8.53
C LEU A 143 4.13 -18.15 8.45
N LEU A 144 4.41 -18.70 7.27
CA LEU A 144 5.59 -19.53 6.99
C LEU A 144 6.72 -18.70 6.39
N LYS A 145 6.39 -17.81 5.46
CA LYS A 145 7.39 -17.09 4.66
C LYS A 145 6.80 -15.77 4.15
N THR A 146 7.64 -14.74 4.12
CA THR A 146 7.37 -13.49 3.41
C THR A 146 8.43 -13.26 2.34
N GLU A 147 8.01 -13.13 1.09
CA GLU A 147 8.84 -12.78 -0.05
C GLU A 147 8.47 -11.37 -0.51
N THR A 148 9.48 -10.55 -0.77
CA THR A 148 9.27 -9.16 -1.14
C THR A 148 10.02 -8.80 -2.40
N ALA A 149 9.45 -7.87 -3.16
CA ALA A 149 10.10 -7.26 -4.31
C ALA A 149 9.75 -5.79 -4.42
N ARG A 150 10.69 -5.00 -4.87
CA ARG A 150 10.54 -3.58 -5.17
C ARG A 150 10.85 -3.35 -6.63
N TYR A 151 9.93 -2.67 -7.31
CA TYR A 151 10.02 -2.35 -8.72
C TYR A 151 10.01 -0.83 -8.93
N LEU A 152 10.84 -0.37 -9.85
CA LEU A 152 10.64 0.92 -10.49
C LEU A 152 9.60 0.74 -11.60
N ILE A 153 8.55 1.56 -11.59
CA ILE A 153 7.49 1.50 -12.59
C ILE A 153 7.37 2.80 -13.37
N THR A 154 7.05 2.64 -14.64
CA THR A 154 6.66 3.74 -15.52
C THR A 154 5.37 3.38 -16.22
N GLY A 155 4.50 4.37 -16.41
CA GLY A 155 3.26 4.21 -17.14
C GLY A 155 3.11 5.28 -18.22
N GLU A 156 2.56 4.87 -19.34
CA GLU A 156 2.15 5.73 -20.44
C GLU A 156 0.65 5.52 -20.67
N LYS A 157 -0.13 6.60 -20.67
CA LYS A 157 -1.56 6.53 -20.92
C LYS A 157 -1.81 6.23 -22.38
N ILE A 158 -2.57 5.17 -22.65
CA ILE A 158 -2.90 4.72 -24.01
C ILE A 158 -4.38 4.91 -24.36
N ALA A 159 -5.25 5.15 -23.35
CA ALA A 159 -6.64 5.55 -23.55
C ALA A 159 -7.18 6.33 -22.34
N GLY A 160 -8.11 7.25 -22.53
CA GLY A 160 -8.78 8.04 -21.50
C GLY A 160 -8.76 9.54 -21.76
N GLU A 161 -9.39 10.33 -20.87
CA GLU A 161 -9.71 11.75 -21.11
C GLU A 161 -8.51 12.65 -21.44
N SER A 162 -7.31 12.33 -20.96
CA SER A 162 -6.14 13.19 -21.15
C SER A 162 -5.36 12.98 -22.46
N ILE A 163 -5.85 12.10 -23.36
CA ILE A 163 -5.20 11.85 -24.66
C ILE A 163 -5.80 12.74 -25.76
N VAL A 164 -6.90 13.40 -25.46
CA VAL A 164 -7.72 14.15 -26.45
C VAL A 164 -7.35 15.63 -26.51
N GLU A 165 -6.28 16.06 -25.88
CA GLU A 165 -5.77 17.43 -25.96
C GLU A 165 -4.65 17.59 -27.01
#